data_4ccd81c158094a53dcfaaf3bff66fcbd
#
_entry.id   4ccd81c158094a53dcfaaf3bff66fcbd
#
_cell.length_a   1.000
_cell.length_b   1.000
_cell.length_c   1.000
_cell.angle_alpha   90.00
_cell.angle_beta   90.00
_cell.angle_gamma   90.00
#
_symmetry.space_group_name_H-M   'P 1'
#
loop_
_entity.id
_entity.type
_entity.pdbx_description
1 polymer ?
#
loop_
_entity_poly.entity_id
_entity_poly.type
_entity_poly.pdbx_seq_one_letter_code
_entity_poly.pdbx_strand_id
1 'polypeptide(L)'
;MNRKGLSLKSRVRSGKNRTEVVGYMHHVIALGFFDGVHMGHAALMKRTRQLAEHLGVPSMALTFDRHPDEIVKEIQVPLLNTTDERREIIKKRFAIDEVRFAVFDREMMTTPWERYVEDTLISELGAIHLVVGHDHRFGYMGEGTAEKLQKLCKSRGIGCDIIPKVELNGVTVSSTYIRSLIAEGDAERAAQYLGYRHFITGEAIPGRGIGSKALYATANIAMPKALVSPAFGVYATRVLVDGAVYDAVTNIGRNPTVGETPSVSVESHLLGFSGDLYGKTLRVFFYKYLRKEQKFPNVTALKAQIAEDIKNAQAFLSAAPPPEIV
;
A
#
# COMPACT_ATOMS: atom_id res chain seq x y z
N MET A 1 -4.93 -44.03 23.23
CA MET A 1 -5.64 -43.21 22.25
C MET A 1 -4.82 -41.95 22.02
N ASN A 2 -4.01 -41.97 20.92
CA ASN A 2 -3.09 -40.86 20.63
C ASN A 2 -3.81 -39.72 19.93
N ARG A 3 -3.96 -38.56 20.60
CA ARG A 3 -4.31 -37.31 19.94
C ARG A 3 -3.06 -36.68 19.33
N LYS A 4 -2.84 -36.94 18.05
CA LYS A 4 -1.88 -36.16 17.26
C LYS A 4 -2.55 -34.80 16.97
N GLY A 5 -2.20 -33.77 17.76
CA GLY A 5 -2.46 -32.39 17.39
C GLY A 5 -1.56 -32.05 16.19
N LEU A 6 -2.16 -31.81 15.03
CA LEU A 6 -1.46 -31.18 13.91
C LEU A 6 -1.22 -29.72 14.27
N SER A 7 0.02 -29.43 14.64
CA SER A 7 0.52 -28.07 14.78
C SER A 7 0.48 -27.36 13.41
N LEU A 8 -0.20 -26.22 13.34
CA LEU A 8 -0.12 -25.27 12.22
C LEU A 8 1.29 -24.62 12.14
N LYS A 9 2.33 -25.46 12.16
CA LYS A 9 3.70 -25.01 12.03
C LYS A 9 3.92 -24.46 10.63
N SER A 10 4.32 -23.19 10.55
CA SER A 10 5.07 -22.59 9.44
C SER A 10 4.31 -22.11 8.21
N ARG A 11 3.20 -21.39 8.32
CA ARG A 11 2.64 -20.67 7.15
C ARG A 11 2.79 -19.15 7.18
N VAL A 12 3.59 -18.64 8.12
CA VAL A 12 3.99 -17.22 8.13
C VAL A 12 5.36 -17.11 7.45
N ARG A 13 5.43 -16.49 6.28
CA ARG A 13 6.73 -16.23 5.61
C ARG A 13 7.43 -15.05 6.31
N SER A 14 8.45 -15.36 7.13
CA SER A 14 9.40 -14.35 7.61
C SER A 14 10.51 -14.16 6.56
N GLY A 15 10.86 -12.92 6.27
CA GLY A 15 12.05 -12.60 5.48
C GLY A 15 13.30 -13.17 6.17
N LYS A 16 14.23 -13.70 5.37
CA LYS A 16 15.46 -14.36 5.80
C LYS A 16 16.28 -13.50 6.78
N ASN A 17 16.26 -13.87 8.05
CA ASN A 17 17.40 -13.91 8.97
C ASN A 17 16.89 -14.53 10.27
N ARG A 18 17.20 -15.83 10.47
CA ARG A 18 16.95 -16.53 11.73
C ARG A 18 18.06 -16.15 12.71
N THR A 19 17.69 -15.48 13.77
CA THR A 19 18.31 -15.65 15.08
C THR A 19 17.26 -16.32 15.96
N GLU A 20 17.45 -17.60 16.28
CA GLU A 20 16.61 -18.34 17.22
C GLU A 20 16.79 -17.73 18.61
N VAL A 21 15.79 -16.99 19.05
CA VAL A 21 15.54 -16.74 20.47
C VAL A 21 14.19 -17.37 20.75
N VAL A 22 14.18 -18.57 21.31
CA VAL A 22 13.00 -19.23 21.89
C VAL A 22 12.71 -18.54 23.20
N GLY A 23 12.11 -17.36 23.13
CA GLY A 23 11.38 -16.71 24.20
C GLY A 23 9.98 -16.42 23.67
N TYR A 24 8.95 -16.72 24.42
CA TYR A 24 7.59 -16.26 24.13
C TYR A 24 7.62 -14.73 24.15
N MET A 25 7.84 -14.12 23.01
CA MET A 25 7.78 -12.66 22.91
C MET A 25 6.32 -12.24 22.93
N HIS A 26 5.94 -11.49 23.95
CA HIS A 26 4.63 -10.86 24.02
C HIS A 26 4.58 -9.69 23.05
N HIS A 27 3.43 -9.47 22.41
CA HIS A 27 3.27 -8.40 21.42
C HIS A 27 2.00 -7.60 21.69
N VAL A 28 2.05 -6.31 21.33
CA VAL A 28 0.84 -5.54 21.01
C VAL A 28 0.62 -5.65 19.51
N ILE A 29 -0.54 -6.15 19.08
CA ILE A 29 -0.79 -6.49 17.68
C ILE A 29 -1.93 -5.65 17.11
N ALA A 30 -1.66 -4.90 16.02
CA ALA A 30 -2.68 -4.31 15.16
C ALA A 30 -3.16 -5.35 14.15
N LEU A 31 -4.48 -5.53 14.00
CA LEU A 31 -5.10 -6.45 13.05
C LEU A 31 -5.79 -5.68 11.93
N GLY A 32 -5.50 -6.05 10.67
CA GLY A 32 -6.17 -5.46 9.51
C GLY A 32 -5.51 -5.84 8.20
N PHE A 33 -6.19 -5.57 7.08
CA PHE A 33 -5.60 -5.75 5.75
C PHE A 33 -4.63 -4.61 5.41
N PHE A 34 -4.87 -3.42 5.92
CA PHE A 34 -4.02 -2.22 5.82
C PHE A 34 -3.69 -1.78 4.39
N ASP A 35 -4.59 -2.01 3.43
CA ASP A 35 -4.41 -1.51 2.07
C ASP A 35 -4.33 0.02 2.05
N GLY A 36 -3.24 0.54 1.47
CA GLY A 36 -2.96 1.97 1.44
C GLY A 36 -2.46 2.57 2.75
N VAL A 37 -2.42 1.84 3.85
CA VAL A 37 -1.97 2.35 5.18
C VAL A 37 -2.45 3.78 5.45
N HIS A 38 -3.70 4.06 5.11
CA HIS A 38 -4.33 5.39 5.13
C HIS A 38 -4.51 5.95 6.56
N MET A 39 -5.03 7.18 6.69
CA MET A 39 -5.17 7.86 7.99
C MET A 39 -5.98 7.06 9.03
N GLY A 40 -6.99 6.27 8.60
CA GLY A 40 -7.68 5.34 9.49
C GLY A 40 -6.74 4.26 10.04
N HIS A 41 -5.92 3.66 9.18
CA HIS A 41 -4.90 2.69 9.60
C HIS A 41 -3.79 3.32 10.45
N ALA A 42 -3.44 4.58 10.17
CA ALA A 42 -2.47 5.34 10.97
C ALA A 42 -2.89 5.46 12.44
N ALA A 43 -4.18 5.59 12.73
CA ALA A 43 -4.68 5.63 14.10
C ALA A 43 -4.43 4.29 14.84
N LEU A 44 -4.65 3.15 14.14
CA LEU A 44 -4.34 1.82 14.71
C LEU A 44 -2.83 1.67 14.98
N MET A 45 -1.98 2.03 14.00
CA MET A 45 -0.52 1.90 14.12
C MET A 45 0.03 2.75 15.25
N LYS A 46 -0.40 4.01 15.36
CA LYS A 46 0.02 4.91 16.45
C LYS A 46 -0.39 4.35 17.82
N ARG A 47 -1.62 3.85 17.94
CA ARG A 47 -2.10 3.26 19.20
C ARG A 47 -1.32 2.00 19.55
N THR A 48 -1.08 1.13 18.59
CA THR A 48 -0.27 -0.10 18.76
C THR A 48 1.14 0.23 19.24
N ARG A 49 1.81 1.21 18.63
CA ARG A 49 3.15 1.65 19.03
C ARG A 49 3.15 2.21 20.46
N GLN A 50 2.23 3.11 20.78
CA GLN A 50 2.10 3.69 22.12
C GLN A 50 1.89 2.64 23.23
N LEU A 51 1.03 1.65 22.96
CA LEU A 51 0.78 0.56 23.90
C LEU A 51 2.01 -0.34 24.07
N ALA A 52 2.67 -0.68 22.97
CA ALA A 52 3.88 -1.49 23.00
C ALA A 52 5.00 -0.83 23.81
N GLU A 53 5.22 0.47 23.62
CA GLU A 53 6.17 1.27 24.40
C GLU A 53 5.78 1.31 25.90
N HIS A 54 4.51 1.53 26.22
CA HIS A 54 4.02 1.56 27.60
C HIS A 54 4.17 0.22 28.31
N LEU A 55 3.94 -0.89 27.59
CA LEU A 55 4.02 -2.25 28.14
C LEU A 55 5.43 -2.84 28.07
N GLY A 56 6.38 -2.17 27.42
CA GLY A 56 7.76 -2.64 27.26
C GLY A 56 7.89 -3.89 26.39
N VAL A 57 7.03 -4.06 25.38
CA VAL A 57 7.00 -5.20 24.47
C VAL A 57 7.03 -4.73 23.00
N PRO A 58 7.44 -5.58 22.05
CA PRO A 58 7.39 -5.21 20.64
C PRO A 58 5.98 -4.99 20.12
N SER A 59 5.88 -4.06 19.15
CA SER A 59 4.69 -3.79 18.37
C SER A 59 4.65 -4.64 17.09
N MET A 60 3.48 -5.15 16.72
CA MET A 60 3.31 -5.93 15.50
C MET A 60 2.10 -5.44 14.70
N ALA A 61 2.23 -5.41 13.38
CA ALA A 61 1.10 -5.34 12.47
C ALA A 61 0.90 -6.70 11.79
N LEU A 62 -0.26 -7.32 11.99
CA LEU A 62 -0.64 -8.55 11.33
C LEU A 62 -1.61 -8.23 10.19
N THR A 63 -1.21 -8.57 8.99
CA THR A 63 -1.95 -8.33 7.75
C THR A 63 -1.96 -9.59 6.88
N PHE A 64 -2.54 -9.52 5.67
CA PHE A 64 -2.63 -10.66 4.76
C PHE A 64 -1.82 -10.41 3.48
N ASP A 65 -1.33 -11.49 2.88
CA ASP A 65 -0.56 -11.49 1.62
C ASP A 65 -1.41 -11.09 0.41
N ARG A 66 -2.73 -11.30 0.47
CA ARG A 66 -3.72 -10.96 -0.56
C ARG A 66 -5.01 -10.43 0.06
N HIS A 67 -5.84 -9.77 -0.76
CA HIS A 67 -7.12 -9.28 -0.27
C HIS A 67 -8.06 -10.46 0.04
N PRO A 68 -8.71 -10.49 1.22
CA PRO A 68 -9.62 -11.59 1.58
C PRO A 68 -10.71 -11.85 0.54
N ASP A 69 -11.26 -10.82 -0.09
CA ASP A 69 -12.29 -10.93 -1.12
C ASP A 69 -11.84 -11.69 -2.38
N GLU A 70 -10.53 -11.81 -2.61
CA GLU A 70 -10.01 -12.63 -3.73
C GLU A 70 -10.31 -14.12 -3.53
N ILE A 71 -10.35 -14.58 -2.28
CA ILE A 71 -10.71 -15.96 -1.93
C ILE A 71 -12.20 -16.09 -1.60
N VAL A 72 -12.76 -15.12 -0.84
CA VAL A 72 -14.15 -15.20 -0.35
C VAL A 72 -15.15 -14.96 -1.48
N LYS A 73 -14.88 -14.02 -2.39
CA LYS A 73 -15.77 -13.60 -3.47
C LYS A 73 -15.26 -13.98 -4.87
N GLU A 74 -14.04 -14.54 -4.94
CA GLU A 74 -13.36 -14.89 -6.20
C GLU A 74 -13.24 -13.70 -7.17
N ILE A 75 -13.02 -12.50 -6.63
CA ILE A 75 -12.85 -11.25 -7.39
C ILE A 75 -11.46 -10.68 -7.19
N GLN A 76 -10.89 -10.08 -8.23
CA GLN A 76 -9.67 -9.28 -8.08
C GLN A 76 -10.01 -7.91 -7.49
N VAL A 77 -9.35 -7.55 -6.39
CA VAL A 77 -9.46 -6.23 -5.77
C VAL A 77 -8.20 -5.43 -6.09
N PRO A 78 -8.30 -4.34 -6.86
CA PRO A 78 -7.14 -3.49 -7.11
C PRO A 78 -6.62 -2.90 -5.80
N LEU A 79 -5.34 -3.05 -5.52
CA LEU A 79 -4.71 -2.60 -4.27
C LEU A 79 -4.13 -1.19 -4.41
N LEU A 80 -3.97 -0.50 -3.28
CA LEU A 80 -3.30 0.81 -3.19
C LEU A 80 -1.78 0.68 -3.11
N ASN A 81 -1.28 -0.42 -2.54
CA ASN A 81 0.14 -0.71 -2.38
C ASN A 81 0.43 -2.19 -2.60
N THR A 82 1.61 -2.51 -3.06
CA THR A 82 2.15 -3.86 -3.01
C THR A 82 2.40 -4.29 -1.55
N THR A 83 2.62 -5.59 -1.32
CA THR A 83 2.95 -6.11 0.03
C THR A 83 4.24 -5.50 0.57
N ASP A 84 5.24 -5.30 -0.28
CA ASP A 84 6.53 -4.72 0.13
C ASP A 84 6.39 -3.23 0.45
N GLU A 85 5.67 -2.47 -0.36
CA GLU A 85 5.36 -1.06 -0.07
C GLU A 85 4.55 -0.93 1.22
N ARG A 86 3.54 -1.79 1.44
CA ARG A 86 2.75 -1.81 2.67
C ARG A 86 3.62 -2.05 3.90
N ARG A 87 4.54 -3.03 3.83
CA ARG A 87 5.52 -3.29 4.89
C ARG A 87 6.41 -2.08 5.15
N GLU A 88 6.92 -1.48 4.09
CA GLU A 88 7.79 -0.31 4.17
C GLU A 88 7.08 0.87 4.84
N ILE A 89 5.86 1.20 4.40
CA ILE A 89 5.05 2.28 4.96
C ILE A 89 4.80 2.06 6.46
N ILE A 90 4.35 0.87 6.85
CA ILE A 90 4.07 0.54 8.25
C ILE A 90 5.32 0.70 9.12
N LYS A 91 6.46 0.15 8.68
CA LYS A 91 7.70 0.21 9.44
C LYS A 91 8.27 1.62 9.54
N LYS A 92 8.39 2.32 8.41
CA LYS A 92 9.07 3.62 8.37
C LYS A 92 8.25 4.76 8.94
N ARG A 93 6.94 4.79 8.70
CA ARG A 93 6.08 5.88 9.17
C ARG A 93 5.63 5.73 10.62
N PHE A 94 5.49 4.51 11.11
CA PHE A 94 4.91 4.24 12.41
C PHE A 94 5.85 3.53 13.37
N ALA A 95 7.08 3.23 12.95
CA ALA A 95 8.09 2.53 13.75
C ALA A 95 7.55 1.22 14.38
N ILE A 96 6.68 0.51 13.66
CA ILE A 96 6.20 -0.82 14.08
C ILE A 96 7.36 -1.81 13.96
N ASP A 97 7.65 -2.52 15.05
CA ASP A 97 8.82 -3.38 15.14
C ASP A 97 8.72 -4.59 14.21
N GLU A 98 7.52 -5.15 14.06
CA GLU A 98 7.29 -6.31 13.21
C GLU A 98 6.06 -6.16 12.31
N VAL A 99 6.18 -6.57 11.03
CA VAL A 99 5.06 -6.66 10.10
C VAL A 99 4.98 -8.08 9.58
N ARG A 100 3.92 -8.80 9.94
CA ARG A 100 3.67 -10.17 9.51
C ARG A 100 2.56 -10.23 8.47
N PHE A 101 2.79 -11.02 7.43
CA PHE A 101 1.81 -11.35 6.41
C PHE A 101 1.36 -12.79 6.61
N ALA A 102 0.13 -12.96 7.10
CA ALA A 102 -0.49 -14.27 7.13
C ALA A 102 -0.99 -14.65 5.73
N VAL A 103 -0.86 -15.92 5.39
CA VAL A 103 -1.41 -16.44 4.14
C VAL A 103 -2.93 -16.55 4.30
N PHE A 104 -3.68 -15.81 3.46
CA PHE A 104 -5.13 -15.92 3.44
C PHE A 104 -5.54 -16.99 2.41
N ASP A 105 -5.85 -18.19 2.90
CA ASP A 105 -6.28 -19.34 2.11
C ASP A 105 -7.64 -19.87 2.60
N ARG A 106 -8.12 -20.96 1.98
CA ARG A 106 -9.40 -21.58 2.37
C ARG A 106 -9.42 -22.09 3.81
N GLU A 107 -8.29 -22.51 4.36
CA GLU A 107 -8.20 -22.94 5.76
C GLU A 107 -8.38 -21.75 6.70
N MET A 108 -7.68 -20.64 6.44
CA MET A 108 -7.85 -19.38 7.18
C MET A 108 -9.30 -18.86 7.08
N MET A 109 -9.88 -18.88 5.86
CA MET A 109 -11.25 -18.44 5.62
C MET A 109 -12.28 -19.24 6.43
N THR A 110 -12.07 -20.54 6.65
CA THR A 110 -12.99 -21.42 7.37
C THR A 110 -12.69 -21.58 8.86
N THR A 111 -11.65 -20.91 9.36
CA THR A 111 -11.28 -20.97 10.78
C THR A 111 -12.32 -20.25 11.64
N PRO A 112 -12.91 -20.92 12.67
CA PRO A 112 -13.78 -20.25 13.64
C PRO A 112 -13.09 -19.06 14.29
N TRP A 113 -13.81 -17.97 14.50
CA TRP A 113 -13.21 -16.72 14.98
C TRP A 113 -12.58 -16.85 16.38
N GLU A 114 -13.16 -17.63 17.28
CA GLU A 114 -12.60 -17.89 18.61
C GLU A 114 -11.25 -18.61 18.50
N ARG A 115 -11.21 -19.62 17.64
CA ARG A 115 -10.00 -20.42 17.42
C ARG A 115 -8.88 -19.60 16.81
N TYR A 116 -9.20 -18.70 15.87
CA TYR A 116 -8.22 -17.76 15.35
C TYR A 116 -7.60 -16.89 16.45
N VAL A 117 -8.43 -16.39 17.37
CA VAL A 117 -7.94 -15.56 18.49
C VAL A 117 -7.10 -16.40 19.46
N GLU A 118 -7.57 -17.57 19.89
CA GLU A 118 -6.92 -18.36 20.92
C GLU A 118 -5.64 -19.05 20.41
N ASP A 119 -5.70 -19.71 19.26
CA ASP A 119 -4.60 -20.52 18.74
C ASP A 119 -3.57 -19.61 18.06
N THR A 120 -4.02 -18.71 17.17
CA THR A 120 -3.10 -17.90 16.36
C THR A 120 -2.65 -16.64 17.10
N LEU A 121 -3.59 -15.79 17.56
CA LEU A 121 -3.18 -14.49 18.10
C LEU A 121 -2.55 -14.62 19.48
N ILE A 122 -3.17 -15.37 20.38
CA ILE A 122 -2.69 -15.49 21.76
C ILE A 122 -1.56 -16.52 21.86
N SER A 123 -1.81 -17.76 21.43
CA SER A 123 -0.87 -18.86 21.69
C SER A 123 0.36 -18.84 20.77
N GLU A 124 0.18 -18.56 19.48
CA GLU A 124 1.29 -18.59 18.51
C GLU A 124 2.03 -17.24 18.46
N LEU A 125 1.28 -16.12 18.39
CA LEU A 125 1.85 -14.79 18.25
C LEU A 125 2.09 -14.06 19.57
N GLY A 126 1.68 -14.61 20.69
CA GLY A 126 1.91 -14.04 22.02
C GLY A 126 1.20 -12.69 22.23
N ALA A 127 -0.01 -12.51 21.67
CA ALA A 127 -0.75 -11.27 21.84
C ALA A 127 -1.13 -11.05 23.32
N ILE A 128 -0.72 -9.92 23.89
CA ILE A 128 -1.16 -9.44 25.21
C ILE A 128 -2.08 -8.23 25.09
N HIS A 129 -2.09 -7.58 23.92
CA HIS A 129 -3.01 -6.50 23.59
C HIS A 129 -3.28 -6.48 22.09
N LEU A 130 -4.53 -6.38 21.70
CA LEU A 130 -4.97 -6.29 20.33
C LEU A 130 -5.52 -4.89 20.01
N VAL A 131 -5.25 -4.38 18.81
CA VAL A 131 -5.78 -3.10 18.31
C VAL A 131 -6.48 -3.33 16.99
N VAL A 132 -7.77 -3.01 16.92
CA VAL A 132 -8.61 -3.25 15.73
C VAL A 132 -9.43 -2.03 15.37
N GLY A 133 -9.86 -1.93 14.11
CA GLY A 133 -10.85 -0.94 13.69
C GLY A 133 -12.27 -1.32 14.18
N HIS A 134 -13.14 -0.32 14.27
CA HIS A 134 -14.54 -0.50 14.70
C HIS A 134 -15.34 -1.46 13.79
N ASP A 135 -14.97 -1.56 12.51
CA ASP A 135 -15.61 -2.37 11.48
C ASP A 135 -14.90 -3.71 11.25
N HIS A 136 -13.91 -4.05 12.09
CA HIS A 136 -13.10 -5.25 11.92
C HIS A 136 -13.95 -6.53 12.01
N ARG A 137 -13.86 -7.35 10.96
CA ARG A 137 -14.47 -8.67 10.87
C ARG A 137 -13.46 -9.72 10.52
N PHE A 138 -13.58 -10.89 11.14
CA PHE A 138 -12.63 -11.98 10.97
C PHE A 138 -13.26 -13.34 11.30
N GLY A 139 -12.49 -14.42 11.04
CA GLY A 139 -12.98 -15.78 11.23
C GLY A 139 -14.02 -16.19 10.17
N TYR A 140 -14.50 -17.42 10.26
CA TYR A 140 -15.44 -17.97 9.30
C TYR A 140 -16.67 -17.08 9.13
N MET A 141 -17.06 -16.81 7.90
CA MET A 141 -18.20 -15.93 7.53
C MET A 141 -18.14 -14.52 8.15
N GLY A 142 -16.99 -14.08 8.67
CA GLY A 142 -16.86 -12.79 9.36
C GLY A 142 -17.65 -12.70 10.64
N GLU A 143 -17.89 -13.82 11.31
CA GLU A 143 -18.67 -13.89 12.56
C GLU A 143 -17.98 -13.19 13.73
N GLY A 144 -16.64 -13.13 13.73
CA GLY A 144 -15.87 -12.33 14.67
C GLY A 144 -16.05 -10.84 14.40
N THR A 145 -16.43 -10.06 15.41
CA THR A 145 -16.52 -8.59 15.36
C THR A 145 -15.59 -7.97 16.39
N ALA A 146 -15.33 -6.66 16.26
CA ALA A 146 -14.50 -5.94 17.22
C ALA A 146 -15.02 -6.09 18.67
N GLU A 147 -16.34 -6.05 18.88
CA GLU A 147 -16.96 -6.19 20.21
C GLU A 147 -16.85 -7.62 20.75
N LYS A 148 -17.04 -8.64 19.89
CA LYS A 148 -16.84 -10.05 20.30
C LYS A 148 -15.37 -10.28 20.67
N LEU A 149 -14.44 -9.75 19.88
CA LEU A 149 -13.00 -9.80 20.17
C LEU A 149 -12.70 -9.19 21.54
N GLN A 150 -13.19 -7.99 21.81
CA GLN A 150 -12.95 -7.28 23.07
C GLN A 150 -13.50 -8.08 24.27
N LYS A 151 -14.69 -8.69 24.13
CA LYS A 151 -15.26 -9.56 25.19
C LYS A 151 -14.41 -10.79 25.45
N LEU A 152 -13.92 -11.46 24.38
CA LEU A 152 -13.06 -12.62 24.50
C LEU A 152 -11.71 -12.24 25.12
N CYS A 153 -11.07 -11.17 24.67
CA CYS A 153 -9.83 -10.65 25.23
C CYS A 153 -9.97 -10.39 26.76
N LYS A 154 -11.04 -9.72 27.17
CA LYS A 154 -11.33 -9.46 28.59
C LYS A 154 -11.43 -10.75 29.38
N SER A 155 -12.07 -11.81 28.85
CA SER A 155 -12.18 -13.10 29.52
C SER A 155 -10.86 -13.85 29.64
N ARG A 156 -9.88 -13.52 28.78
CA ARG A 156 -8.54 -14.11 28.78
C ARG A 156 -7.47 -13.23 29.47
N GLY A 157 -7.87 -12.07 30.04
CA GLY A 157 -6.99 -11.17 30.75
C GLY A 157 -6.02 -10.40 29.82
N ILE A 158 -6.34 -10.28 28.51
CA ILE A 158 -5.58 -9.47 27.55
C ILE A 158 -6.33 -8.21 27.15
N GLY A 159 -5.60 -7.18 26.74
CA GLY A 159 -6.18 -5.91 26.32
C GLY A 159 -6.78 -5.98 24.90
N CYS A 160 -7.75 -5.12 24.62
CA CYS A 160 -8.29 -4.93 23.27
C CYS A 160 -8.83 -3.52 23.10
N ASP A 161 -8.19 -2.73 22.20
CA ASP A 161 -8.64 -1.40 21.85
C ASP A 161 -9.36 -1.43 20.49
N ILE A 162 -10.54 -0.81 20.47
CA ILE A 162 -11.33 -0.62 19.25
C ILE A 162 -11.16 0.84 18.81
N ILE A 163 -10.51 1.06 17.67
CA ILE A 163 -10.29 2.39 17.10
C ILE A 163 -11.56 2.82 16.37
N PRO A 164 -12.12 4.00 16.69
CA PRO A 164 -13.29 4.51 16.02
C PRO A 164 -12.97 4.87 14.54
N LYS A 165 -14.01 5.04 13.73
CA LYS A 165 -13.86 5.52 12.35
C LYS A 165 -13.16 6.87 12.34
N VAL A 166 -12.28 7.04 11.34
CA VAL A 166 -11.62 8.32 11.07
C VAL A 166 -12.33 8.98 9.91
N GLU A 167 -12.71 10.23 10.07
CA GLU A 167 -13.35 11.04 9.04
C GLU A 167 -12.50 12.27 8.71
N LEU A 168 -12.51 12.66 7.46
CA LEU A 168 -11.92 13.90 6.98
C LEU A 168 -12.97 14.65 6.16
N ASN A 169 -13.27 15.89 6.55
CA ASN A 169 -14.31 16.73 5.91
C ASN A 169 -15.69 16.02 5.81
N GLY A 170 -16.08 15.28 6.85
CA GLY A 170 -17.35 14.53 6.90
C GLY A 170 -17.39 13.25 6.06
N VAL A 171 -16.28 12.85 5.45
CA VAL A 171 -16.16 11.62 4.67
C VAL A 171 -15.31 10.60 5.42
N THR A 172 -15.81 9.37 5.55
CA THR A 172 -15.08 8.27 6.20
C THR A 172 -13.86 7.89 5.37
N VAL A 173 -12.69 7.83 6.01
CA VAL A 173 -11.44 7.40 5.39
C VAL A 173 -11.47 5.89 5.17
N SER A 174 -11.40 5.46 3.91
CA SER A 174 -11.40 4.04 3.54
C SER A 174 -10.58 3.76 2.29
N SER A 175 -10.02 2.55 2.15
CA SER A 175 -9.29 2.14 0.95
C SER A 175 -10.17 2.21 -0.30
N THR A 176 -11.46 1.89 -0.19
CA THR A 176 -12.41 1.96 -1.31
C THR A 176 -12.58 3.37 -1.83
N TYR A 177 -12.76 4.35 -0.94
CA TYR A 177 -12.88 5.75 -1.35
C TYR A 177 -11.58 6.29 -1.95
N ILE A 178 -10.43 5.91 -1.38
CA ILE A 178 -9.13 6.33 -1.90
C ILE A 178 -8.89 5.74 -3.29
N ARG A 179 -9.27 4.47 -3.54
CA ARG A 179 -9.19 3.86 -4.88
C ARG A 179 -10.04 4.62 -5.90
N SER A 180 -11.25 5.08 -5.54
CA SER A 180 -12.06 5.89 -6.45
C SER A 180 -11.39 7.22 -6.80
N LEU A 181 -10.80 7.92 -5.81
CA LEU A 181 -10.07 9.16 -6.06
C LEU A 181 -8.87 8.97 -7.01
N ILE A 182 -8.11 7.89 -6.83
CA ILE A 182 -6.98 7.57 -7.71
C ILE A 182 -7.49 7.24 -9.13
N ALA A 183 -8.54 6.42 -9.25
CA ALA A 183 -9.12 6.05 -10.53
C ALA A 183 -9.78 7.24 -11.27
N GLU A 184 -10.18 8.27 -10.55
CA GLU A 184 -10.70 9.54 -11.07
C GLU A 184 -9.60 10.58 -11.38
N GLY A 185 -8.36 10.33 -10.93
CA GLY A 185 -7.22 11.23 -11.12
C GLY A 185 -7.06 12.30 -10.04
N ASP A 186 -7.86 12.25 -8.97
CA ASP A 186 -7.79 13.23 -7.88
C ASP A 186 -6.65 12.88 -6.91
N ALA A 187 -5.42 13.06 -7.38
CA ALA A 187 -4.21 12.75 -6.62
C ALA A 187 -4.06 13.63 -5.35
N GLU A 188 -4.59 14.86 -5.39
CA GLU A 188 -4.51 15.81 -4.28
C GLU A 188 -5.39 15.34 -3.13
N ARG A 189 -6.65 14.98 -3.39
CA ARG A 189 -7.54 14.44 -2.36
C ARG A 189 -7.12 13.05 -1.91
N ALA A 190 -6.69 12.18 -2.82
CA ALA A 190 -6.17 10.87 -2.44
C ALA A 190 -5.03 10.99 -1.41
N ALA A 191 -4.10 11.95 -1.60
CA ALA A 191 -3.03 12.21 -0.65
C ALA A 191 -3.52 12.66 0.72
N GLN A 192 -4.59 13.48 0.79
CA GLN A 192 -5.18 13.91 2.05
C GLN A 192 -5.71 12.72 2.87
N TYR A 193 -6.40 11.77 2.22
CA TYR A 193 -6.96 10.59 2.89
C TYR A 193 -5.92 9.52 3.20
N LEU A 194 -4.89 9.37 2.36
CA LEU A 194 -3.73 8.52 2.63
C LEU A 194 -2.86 9.07 3.77
N GLY A 195 -2.71 10.40 3.84
CA GLY A 195 -1.74 11.07 4.70
C GLY A 195 -0.31 11.04 4.13
N TYR A 196 -0.16 10.68 2.85
CA TYR A 196 1.07 10.72 2.06
C TYR A 196 0.71 10.72 0.57
N ARG A 197 1.66 11.09 -0.31
CA ARG A 197 1.44 11.05 -1.76
C ARG A 197 1.34 9.61 -2.26
N HIS A 198 0.27 9.30 -3.00
CA HIS A 198 0.18 8.02 -3.70
C HIS A 198 1.38 7.85 -4.63
N PHE A 199 1.91 6.66 -4.71
CA PHE A 199 3.07 6.37 -5.56
C PHE A 199 2.97 4.99 -6.21
N ILE A 200 3.70 4.83 -7.30
CA ILE A 200 3.92 3.55 -7.99
C ILE A 200 5.42 3.32 -8.01
N THR A 201 5.85 2.14 -7.58
CA THR A 201 7.25 1.70 -7.67
C THR A 201 7.39 0.61 -8.72
N GLY A 202 8.43 0.73 -9.55
CA GLY A 202 8.75 -0.29 -10.53
C GLY A 202 10.12 -0.09 -11.15
N GLU A 203 10.58 -1.10 -11.88
CA GLU A 203 11.83 -1.03 -12.63
C GLU A 203 11.63 -0.27 -13.94
N ALA A 204 12.60 0.57 -14.27
CA ALA A 204 12.61 1.30 -15.53
C ALA A 204 12.94 0.34 -16.69
N ILE A 205 12.00 0.20 -17.61
CA ILE A 205 12.12 -0.63 -18.80
C ILE A 205 12.30 0.23 -20.06
N PRO A 206 12.87 -0.31 -21.14
CA PRO A 206 12.98 0.41 -22.41
C PRO A 206 11.60 0.83 -22.93
N GLY A 207 11.46 2.12 -23.23
CA GLY A 207 10.27 2.65 -23.89
C GLY A 207 10.32 2.47 -25.40
N ARG A 208 9.22 2.80 -26.09
CA ARG A 208 9.14 2.72 -27.57
C ARG A 208 10.03 3.68 -28.34
N GLY A 209 10.88 4.47 -27.65
CA GLY A 209 11.87 5.34 -28.30
C GLY A 209 11.30 6.56 -29.04
N ILE A 210 9.99 6.83 -28.96
CA ILE A 210 9.38 7.99 -29.62
C ILE A 210 9.85 9.30 -28.96
N GLY A 211 10.18 9.25 -27.66
CA GLY A 211 10.73 10.41 -26.91
C GLY A 211 12.26 10.47 -26.87
N SER A 212 12.99 9.40 -27.21
CA SER A 212 14.46 9.32 -27.08
C SER A 212 15.24 10.24 -28.06
N LYS A 213 14.57 10.77 -29.09
CA LYS A 213 15.13 11.82 -29.96
C LYS A 213 14.86 13.25 -29.48
N ALA A 214 14.13 13.41 -28.36
CA ALA A 214 13.86 14.71 -27.76
C ALA A 214 14.60 14.77 -26.42
N LEU A 215 15.57 15.62 -26.32
CA LEU A 215 16.27 16.32 -25.19
C LEU A 215 16.08 15.88 -23.71
N TYR A 216 15.33 14.80 -23.37
CA TYR A 216 14.91 14.54 -22.00
C TYR A 216 14.90 13.04 -21.66
N ALA A 217 15.40 12.69 -20.48
CA ALA A 217 15.37 11.31 -19.96
C ALA A 217 13.93 10.88 -19.65
N THR A 218 13.41 9.91 -20.42
CA THR A 218 12.07 9.33 -20.20
C THR A 218 12.22 7.88 -19.76
N ALA A 219 11.61 7.53 -18.62
CA ALA A 219 11.53 6.17 -18.13
C ALA A 219 10.10 5.62 -18.28
N ASN A 220 10.00 4.39 -18.74
CA ASN A 220 8.78 3.62 -18.68
C ASN A 220 8.86 2.66 -17.51
N ILE A 221 7.79 2.56 -16.75
CA ILE A 221 7.67 1.65 -15.61
C ILE A 221 6.50 0.71 -15.90
N ALA A 222 6.73 -0.59 -15.77
CA ALA A 222 5.66 -1.56 -15.79
C ALA A 222 4.85 -1.47 -14.50
N MET A 223 3.59 -1.05 -14.62
CA MET A 223 2.70 -0.99 -13.46
C MET A 223 2.36 -2.41 -12.98
N PRO A 224 2.50 -2.72 -11.66
CA PRO A 224 2.05 -3.99 -11.10
C PRO A 224 0.54 -4.19 -11.34
N LYS A 225 0.15 -5.34 -11.91
CA LYS A 225 -1.24 -5.65 -12.30
C LYS A 225 -2.24 -5.62 -11.12
N ALA A 226 -1.75 -5.84 -9.90
CA ALA A 226 -2.57 -5.84 -8.70
C ALA A 226 -2.93 -4.44 -8.18
N LEU A 227 -2.28 -3.39 -8.67
CA LEU A 227 -2.52 -2.03 -8.19
C LEU A 227 -3.67 -1.34 -8.93
N VAL A 228 -4.36 -0.43 -8.21
CA VAL A 228 -5.34 0.47 -8.82
C VAL A 228 -4.62 1.38 -9.82
N SER A 229 -5.16 1.46 -11.04
CA SER A 229 -4.63 2.37 -12.05
C SER A 229 -5.11 3.79 -11.77
N PRO A 230 -4.19 4.79 -11.73
CA PRO A 230 -4.61 6.18 -11.83
C PRO A 230 -5.36 6.43 -13.14
N ALA A 231 -6.19 7.48 -13.17
CA ALA A 231 -6.86 7.89 -14.41
C ALA A 231 -5.84 8.11 -15.53
N PHE A 232 -6.19 7.74 -16.75
CA PHE A 232 -5.32 7.97 -17.91
C PHE A 232 -5.18 9.46 -18.19
N GLY A 233 -3.95 9.90 -18.41
CA GLY A 233 -3.63 11.30 -18.62
C GLY A 233 -2.27 11.69 -18.08
N VAL A 234 -2.03 12.96 -18.03
CA VAL A 234 -0.75 13.58 -17.68
C VAL A 234 -0.82 14.16 -16.28
N TYR A 235 0.23 13.91 -15.50
CA TYR A 235 0.35 14.31 -14.10
C TYR A 235 1.63 15.12 -13.86
N ALA A 236 1.56 16.09 -12.94
CA ALA A 236 2.72 16.59 -12.23
C ALA A 236 3.12 15.55 -11.16
N THR A 237 4.37 15.10 -11.21
CA THR A 237 4.89 14.03 -10.35
C THR A 237 6.27 14.37 -9.84
N ARG A 238 6.73 13.64 -8.82
CA ARG A 238 8.14 13.55 -8.45
C ARG A 238 8.60 12.12 -8.52
N VAL A 239 9.82 11.93 -8.99
CA VAL A 239 10.41 10.59 -9.15
C VAL A 239 11.63 10.47 -8.25
N LEU A 240 11.60 9.47 -7.37
CA LEU A 240 12.76 9.08 -6.58
C LEU A 240 13.53 8.00 -7.36
N VAL A 241 14.81 8.26 -7.57
CA VAL A 241 15.78 7.33 -8.18
C VAL A 241 17.15 7.54 -7.55
N ASP A 242 17.83 6.45 -7.20
CA ASP A 242 19.17 6.47 -6.57
C ASP A 242 19.27 7.41 -5.34
N GLY A 243 18.19 7.53 -4.56
CA GLY A 243 18.14 8.39 -3.38
C GLY A 243 17.89 9.89 -3.67
N ALA A 244 17.80 10.31 -4.93
CA ALA A 244 17.51 11.68 -5.33
C ALA A 244 16.08 11.81 -5.87
N VAL A 245 15.44 12.95 -5.61
CA VAL A 245 14.08 13.26 -6.07
C VAL A 245 14.13 14.30 -7.16
N TYR A 246 13.47 14.00 -8.28
CA TYR A 246 13.38 14.87 -9.46
C TYR A 246 11.92 15.25 -9.71
N ASP A 247 11.67 16.50 -10.06
CA ASP A 247 10.38 16.91 -10.61
C ASP A 247 10.19 16.22 -11.96
N ALA A 248 8.96 15.83 -12.28
CA ALA A 248 8.68 15.08 -13.49
C ALA A 248 7.27 15.36 -14.02
N VAL A 249 7.07 15.06 -15.29
CA VAL A 249 5.77 14.94 -15.93
C VAL A 249 5.57 13.47 -16.28
N THR A 250 4.48 12.89 -15.79
CA THR A 250 4.18 11.46 -15.99
C THR A 250 2.90 11.28 -16.78
N ASN A 251 2.96 10.50 -17.85
CA ASN A 251 1.78 10.03 -18.59
C ASN A 251 1.37 8.63 -18.12
N ILE A 252 0.11 8.46 -17.77
CA ILE A 252 -0.53 7.16 -17.54
C ILE A 252 -1.37 6.84 -18.77
N GLY A 253 -1.06 5.72 -19.42
CA GLY A 253 -1.72 5.35 -20.67
C GLY A 253 -1.84 3.84 -20.85
N ARG A 254 -2.39 3.43 -22.00
CA ARG A 254 -2.45 2.01 -22.39
C ARG A 254 -1.28 1.67 -23.30
N ASN A 255 -0.61 0.59 -22.96
CA ASN A 255 0.37 0.00 -23.87
C ASN A 255 -0.37 -1.00 -24.78
N PRO A 256 -0.56 -0.73 -26.09
CA PRO A 256 -1.12 -1.71 -26.98
C PRO A 256 -0.05 -2.80 -27.22
N THR A 257 -0.11 -3.87 -26.46
CA THR A 257 0.70 -5.08 -26.70
C THR A 257 0.00 -5.94 -27.76
N VAL A 258 0.77 -6.38 -28.75
CA VAL A 258 0.28 -7.32 -29.76
C VAL A 258 0.14 -8.68 -29.08
N GLY A 259 -1.10 -9.14 -28.87
CA GLY A 259 -1.39 -10.51 -28.41
C GLY A 259 -1.66 -10.76 -26.93
N GLU A 260 -1.58 -9.76 -26.05
CA GLU A 260 -1.88 -9.88 -24.62
C GLU A 260 -2.83 -8.79 -24.12
N THR A 261 -3.36 -8.97 -22.90
CA THR A 261 -4.22 -7.97 -22.23
C THR A 261 -3.50 -6.62 -22.16
N PRO A 262 -4.14 -5.50 -22.56
CA PRO A 262 -3.52 -4.18 -22.52
C PRO A 262 -3.00 -3.86 -21.12
N SER A 263 -1.69 -3.61 -21.01
CA SER A 263 -1.08 -3.20 -19.75
C SER A 263 -1.09 -1.67 -19.61
N VAL A 264 -1.20 -1.19 -18.38
CA VAL A 264 -1.05 0.24 -18.06
C VAL A 264 0.43 0.60 -18.14
N SER A 265 0.76 1.66 -18.91
CA SER A 265 2.10 2.25 -18.95
C SER A 265 2.19 3.46 -18.04
N VAL A 266 3.31 3.59 -17.36
CA VAL A 266 3.69 4.76 -16.56
C VAL A 266 4.94 5.34 -17.20
N GLU A 267 4.80 6.41 -17.97
CA GLU A 267 5.91 7.05 -18.70
C GLU A 267 6.27 8.37 -18.00
N SER A 268 7.42 8.40 -17.32
CA SER A 268 7.87 9.56 -16.55
C SER A 268 9.02 10.27 -17.26
N HIS A 269 8.82 11.57 -17.45
CA HIS A 269 9.81 12.49 -17.98
C HIS A 269 10.44 13.28 -16.82
N LEU A 270 11.68 12.94 -16.44
CA LEU A 270 12.40 13.55 -15.31
C LEU A 270 13.06 14.86 -15.75
N LEU A 271 12.75 15.94 -15.03
CA LEU A 271 13.27 17.27 -15.32
C LEU A 271 14.66 17.45 -14.68
N GLY A 272 15.63 17.82 -15.49
CA GLY A 272 17.01 18.04 -15.02
C GLY A 272 17.82 16.76 -14.73
N PHE A 273 17.28 15.58 -15.02
CA PHE A 273 18.02 14.34 -14.90
C PHE A 273 18.89 14.11 -16.14
N SER A 274 20.13 13.69 -15.91
CA SER A 274 21.04 13.23 -16.98
C SER A 274 21.64 11.88 -16.55
N GLY A 275 21.51 10.87 -17.40
CA GLY A 275 22.04 9.53 -17.13
C GLY A 275 21.13 8.42 -17.64
N ASP A 276 21.51 7.18 -17.38
CA ASP A 276 20.73 6.01 -17.72
C ASP A 276 19.78 5.63 -16.57
N LEU A 277 18.52 5.40 -16.91
CA LEU A 277 17.46 4.98 -15.98
C LEU A 277 17.15 3.48 -16.08
N TYR A 278 17.60 2.80 -17.15
CA TYR A 278 17.23 1.41 -17.39
C TYR A 278 17.74 0.48 -16.27
N GLY A 279 16.87 -0.43 -15.85
CA GLY A 279 17.16 -1.36 -14.76
C GLY A 279 17.14 -0.74 -13.35
N LYS A 280 16.97 0.57 -13.24
CA LYS A 280 16.84 1.22 -11.93
C LYS A 280 15.43 1.14 -11.41
N THR A 281 15.28 1.03 -10.09
CA THR A 281 13.98 1.14 -9.42
C THR A 281 13.60 2.60 -9.29
N LEU A 282 12.45 2.94 -9.83
CA LEU A 282 11.86 4.28 -9.74
C LEU A 282 10.62 4.25 -8.87
N ARG A 283 10.43 5.31 -8.06
CA ARG A 283 9.18 5.54 -7.33
C ARG A 283 8.57 6.86 -7.79
N VAL A 284 7.41 6.79 -8.43
CA VAL A 284 6.69 7.93 -9.01
C VAL A 284 5.60 8.37 -8.05
N PHE A 285 5.74 9.56 -7.45
CA PHE A 285 4.77 10.17 -6.56
C PHE A 285 3.82 11.08 -7.33
N PHE A 286 2.52 10.86 -7.22
CA PHE A 286 1.49 11.63 -7.92
C PHE A 286 1.08 12.86 -7.12
N TYR A 287 1.20 14.03 -7.74
CA TYR A 287 0.89 15.31 -7.12
C TYR A 287 -0.40 15.93 -7.65
N LYS A 288 -0.52 16.05 -8.97
CA LYS A 288 -1.67 16.71 -9.60
C LYS A 288 -1.95 16.15 -10.99
N TYR A 289 -3.21 15.91 -11.28
CA TYR A 289 -3.68 15.63 -12.63
C TYR A 289 -3.70 16.91 -13.45
N LEU A 290 -2.99 16.94 -14.59
CA LEU A 290 -2.89 18.12 -15.44
C LEU A 290 -3.92 18.11 -16.57
N ARG A 291 -4.05 16.99 -17.26
CA ARG A 291 -4.97 16.83 -18.40
C ARG A 291 -5.19 15.38 -18.82
N LYS A 292 -6.23 15.15 -19.61
CA LYS A 292 -6.48 13.86 -20.30
C LYS A 292 -5.45 13.60 -21.41
N GLU A 293 -5.29 12.32 -21.78
CA GLU A 293 -4.56 11.98 -23.01
C GLU A 293 -5.25 12.61 -24.22
N GLN A 294 -4.44 13.02 -25.20
CA GLN A 294 -4.92 13.56 -26.48
C GLN A 294 -4.03 13.13 -27.63
N LYS A 295 -4.59 13.04 -28.83
CA LYS A 295 -3.86 12.80 -30.06
C LYS A 295 -3.37 14.12 -30.64
N PHE A 296 -2.16 14.13 -31.21
CA PHE A 296 -1.57 15.31 -31.83
C PHE A 296 -1.47 15.14 -33.33
N PRO A 297 -1.74 16.18 -34.13
CA PRO A 297 -1.69 16.10 -35.58
C PRO A 297 -0.27 15.89 -36.12
N ASN A 298 0.75 16.34 -35.37
CA ASN A 298 2.17 16.23 -35.74
C ASN A 298 3.08 16.33 -34.50
N VAL A 299 4.37 16.05 -34.71
CA VAL A 299 5.41 16.07 -33.67
C VAL A 299 5.61 17.48 -33.09
N THR A 300 5.42 18.53 -33.87
CA THR A 300 5.58 19.92 -33.40
C THR A 300 4.50 20.27 -32.39
N ALA A 301 3.25 19.91 -32.65
CA ALA A 301 2.15 20.09 -31.70
C ALA A 301 2.34 19.27 -30.42
N LEU A 302 2.85 18.03 -30.52
CA LEU A 302 3.21 17.21 -29.37
C LEU A 302 4.29 17.87 -28.52
N LYS A 303 5.37 18.37 -29.13
CA LYS A 303 6.45 19.05 -28.41
C LYS A 303 5.98 20.32 -27.70
N ALA A 304 5.14 21.12 -28.34
CA ALA A 304 4.57 22.32 -27.76
C ALA A 304 3.71 21.98 -26.51
N GLN A 305 2.91 20.92 -26.59
CA GLN A 305 2.11 20.48 -25.44
C GLN A 305 2.98 19.94 -24.30
N ILE A 306 4.03 19.16 -24.59
CA ILE A 306 4.96 18.69 -23.57
C ILE A 306 5.61 19.88 -22.84
N ALA A 307 6.02 20.93 -23.57
CA ALA A 307 6.59 22.12 -22.98
C ALA A 307 5.61 22.84 -22.04
N GLU A 308 4.32 22.91 -22.42
CA GLU A 308 3.27 23.48 -21.58
C GLU A 308 2.99 22.59 -20.35
N ASP A 309 2.96 21.26 -20.51
CA ASP A 309 2.81 20.34 -19.39
C ASP A 309 3.96 20.48 -18.37
N ILE A 310 5.19 20.62 -18.84
CA ILE A 310 6.38 20.86 -18.00
C ILE A 310 6.23 22.17 -17.22
N LYS A 311 5.86 23.25 -17.89
CA LYS A 311 5.65 24.55 -17.25
C LYS A 311 4.58 24.49 -16.15
N ASN A 312 3.45 23.84 -16.44
CA ASN A 312 2.35 23.66 -15.49
C ASN A 312 2.76 22.77 -14.32
N ALA A 313 3.49 21.70 -14.56
CA ALA A 313 4.04 20.83 -13.52
C ALA A 313 5.01 21.58 -12.61
N GLN A 314 5.97 22.32 -13.17
CA GLN A 314 6.95 23.11 -12.41
C GLN A 314 6.28 24.19 -11.57
N ALA A 315 5.31 24.91 -12.14
CA ALA A 315 4.55 25.94 -11.41
C ALA A 315 3.83 25.37 -10.19
N PHE A 316 3.25 24.17 -10.32
CA PHE A 316 2.59 23.49 -9.19
C PHE A 316 3.60 22.93 -8.19
N LEU A 317 4.63 22.20 -8.67
CA LEU A 317 5.59 21.49 -7.81
C LEU A 317 6.49 22.45 -7.03
N SER A 318 6.77 23.65 -7.54
CA SER A 318 7.57 24.66 -6.82
C SER A 318 6.96 25.08 -5.48
N ALA A 319 5.64 25.03 -5.35
CA ALA A 319 4.93 25.32 -4.11
C ALA A 319 4.57 24.07 -3.29
N ALA A 320 4.73 22.86 -3.85
CA ALA A 320 4.37 21.61 -3.21
C ALA A 320 5.49 21.11 -2.29
N PRO A 321 5.19 20.55 -1.09
CA PRO A 321 6.22 19.95 -0.25
C PRO A 321 6.87 18.75 -0.96
N PRO A 322 8.13 18.39 -0.60
CA PRO A 322 8.74 17.16 -1.09
C PRO A 322 7.88 15.94 -0.70
N PRO A 323 8.01 14.81 -1.42
CA PRO A 323 7.28 13.61 -1.04
C PRO A 323 7.79 13.12 0.32
N GLU A 324 6.88 12.58 1.13
CA GLU A 324 7.29 11.80 2.28
C GLU A 324 7.98 10.53 1.73
N ILE A 325 9.28 10.43 1.92
CA ILE A 325 10.03 9.23 1.57
C ILE A 325 9.68 8.19 2.62
N VAL A 326 8.83 7.28 2.22
CA VAL A 326 8.36 6.20 3.05
C VAL A 326 9.40 5.10 3.14
#